data_ce77c5211ccf9b707857f7a73e776dc4
#
_entry.id   ce77c5211ccf9b707857f7a73e776dc4
#
_cell.length_a   1.000
_cell.length_b   1.000
_cell.length_c   1.000
_cell.angle_alpha   90.00
_cell.angle_beta   90.00
_cell.angle_gamma   90.00
#
_symmetry.space_group_name_H-M   'P 1'
#
loop_
_entity.id
_entity.type
_entity.pdbx_description
1 polymer ?
#
loop_
_entity_poly.entity_id
_entity_poly.type
_entity_poly.pdbx_seq_one_letter_code
_entity_poly.pdbx_strand_id
1 'polypeptide(L)'
;ELPLKYGQDVSGHICQGHVDTTSKVVNIKKRGASRVLEFSVNKKYKKLLIEKASILINGVSLTISKITKKGFEIWLIPHTLKLTNLSNIKINTVVNIEFDILSKYIKNYLS
;
A
#
# COMPACT_ATOMS: atom_id res chain seq x y z
N GLU A 1 8.16 -2.99 14.03
CA GLU A 1 8.18 -3.16 13.54
C GLU A 1 8.92 -3.76 12.86
N LEU A 2 9.11 -4.07 12.43
CA LEU A 2 9.71 -4.57 11.72
C LEU A 2 10.50 -4.51 11.22
N PRO A 3 10.46 -4.74 10.99
CA PRO A 3 11.36 -4.76 10.45
C PRO A 3 11.65 -4.05 9.71
N LEU A 4 11.38 -3.42 9.80
CA LEU A 4 11.68 -2.70 9.09
C LEU A 4 12.86 -2.83 8.72
N LYS A 5 13.35 -3.25 9.31
CA LYS A 5 14.47 -3.43 8.96
C LYS A 5 14.58 -4.24 7.89
N TYR A 6 13.91 -5.13 7.85
CA TYR A 6 14.05 -5.94 6.81
C TYR A 6 13.70 -5.16 5.65
N GLY A 7 12.86 -4.36 5.81
CA GLY A 7 12.51 -3.58 4.77
C GLY A 7 13.62 -2.74 4.40
N GLN A 8 14.43 -2.30 5.31
CA GLN A 8 15.36 -1.46 4.89
C GLN A 8 16.46 -2.09 4.31
N ASP A 9 16.79 -3.21 4.68
CA ASP A 9 17.90 -3.71 4.08
C ASP A 9 17.65 -4.11 2.77
N VAL A 10 16.73 -4.79 2.54
CA VAL A 10 16.47 -5.26 1.32
C VAL A 10 16.08 -4.24 0.47
N SER A 11 15.16 -3.57 0.86
CA SER A 11 14.59 -2.67 0.04
C SER A 11 14.77 -1.35 0.54
N GLY A 12 15.53 -1.18 1.53
CA GLY A 12 15.68 0.09 2.08
C GLY A 12 16.09 1.11 1.08
N HIS A 13 16.81 0.71 0.09
CA HIS A 13 17.18 1.64 -0.90
C HIS A 13 15.99 2.13 -1.69
N ILE A 14 14.90 1.42 -1.66
CA ILE A 14 13.73 1.83 -2.36
C ILE A 14 12.82 2.61 -1.47
N CYS A 15 12.80 2.30 -0.22
CA CYS A 15 11.97 2.99 0.72
C CYS A 15 12.64 4.29 1.12
N GLN A 16 12.11 5.39 0.70
CA GLN A 16 12.73 6.65 0.96
C GLN A 16 12.30 7.32 2.22
N GLY A 17 11.31 6.83 2.86
CA GLY A 17 10.82 7.44 4.08
C GLY A 17 10.04 8.71 3.84
N HIS A 18 9.66 8.97 2.61
CA HIS A 18 8.92 10.17 2.31
C HIS A 18 7.48 9.83 2.06
N VAL A 19 6.63 10.17 2.99
CA VAL A 19 5.20 9.90 2.85
C VAL A 19 4.64 10.84 1.80
N ASP A 20 4.02 10.28 0.78
CA ASP A 20 3.44 11.07 -0.29
C ASP A 20 2.06 11.60 0.09
N THR A 21 1.27 10.80 0.76
CA THR A 21 -0.08 11.21 1.11
C THR A 21 -0.61 10.25 2.17
N THR A 22 -1.84 10.47 2.60
CA THR A 22 -2.51 9.54 3.49
C THR A 22 -3.69 8.93 2.73
N SER A 23 -4.19 7.84 3.24
CA SER A 23 -5.28 7.13 2.64
C SER A 23 -6.15 6.57 3.76
N LYS A 24 -7.40 6.28 3.45
CA LYS A 24 -8.32 5.74 4.43
C LYS A 24 -8.79 4.38 3.97
N VAL A 25 -8.89 3.44 4.89
CA VAL A 25 -9.46 2.14 4.59
C VAL A 25 -10.96 2.32 4.43
N VAL A 26 -11.48 1.97 3.28
CA VAL A 26 -12.90 2.14 2.99
C VAL A 26 -13.67 0.84 2.91
N ASN A 27 -12.98 -0.28 2.79
CA ASN A 27 -13.66 -1.58 2.76
C ASN A 27 -12.72 -2.67 3.21
N ILE A 28 -13.23 -3.68 3.87
CA ILE A 28 -12.48 -4.85 4.31
C ILE A 28 -13.33 -6.06 4.01
N LYS A 29 -12.79 -7.01 3.24
CA LYS A 29 -13.49 -8.24 2.92
C LYS A 29 -12.67 -9.42 3.40
N LYS A 30 -13.33 -10.43 3.90
CA LYS A 30 -12.67 -11.65 4.28
C LYS A 30 -12.68 -12.60 3.08
N ARG A 31 -11.55 -13.27 2.85
CA ARG A 31 -11.46 -14.26 1.80
C ARG A 31 -10.72 -15.45 2.41
N GLY A 32 -11.46 -16.34 3.07
CA GLY A 32 -10.86 -17.41 3.84
C GLY A 32 -10.07 -16.81 4.99
N ALA A 33 -8.81 -17.20 5.12
CA ALA A 33 -7.93 -16.63 6.13
C ALA A 33 -7.25 -15.36 5.66
N SER A 34 -7.48 -14.96 4.41
CA SER A 34 -6.91 -13.73 3.87
C SER A 34 -7.90 -12.59 4.02
N ARG A 35 -7.44 -11.38 3.79
CA ARG A 35 -8.30 -10.20 3.79
C ARG A 35 -7.98 -9.31 2.62
N VAL A 36 -9.00 -8.67 2.08
CA VAL A 36 -8.81 -7.71 1.01
C VAL A 36 -9.18 -6.35 1.58
N LEU A 37 -8.23 -5.44 1.57
CA LEU A 37 -8.44 -4.09 2.06
C LEU A 37 -8.53 -3.13 0.89
N GLU A 38 -9.54 -2.29 0.89
CA GLU A 38 -9.65 -1.25 -0.13
C GLU A 38 -9.33 0.09 0.51
N PHE A 39 -8.49 0.87 -0.15
CA PHE A 39 -8.07 2.16 0.33
C PHE A 39 -8.51 3.25 -0.63
N SER A 40 -8.92 4.40 -0.09
CA SER A 40 -9.24 5.55 -0.92
C SER A 40 -7.97 6.34 -1.18
N VAL A 41 -7.87 6.96 -2.32
CA VAL A 41 -6.70 7.77 -2.67
C VAL A 41 -7.18 9.09 -3.25
N ASN A 42 -6.53 10.18 -2.86
CA ASN A 42 -6.86 11.48 -3.39
C ASN A 42 -6.72 11.43 -4.91
N LYS A 43 -7.65 12.04 -5.61
CA LYS A 43 -7.72 12.01 -7.05
C LYS A 43 -6.42 12.38 -7.72
N LYS A 44 -5.70 13.32 -7.20
CA LYS A 44 -4.46 13.75 -7.85
C LYS A 44 -3.36 12.70 -7.81
N TYR A 45 -3.48 11.70 -6.93
CA TYR A 45 -2.47 10.65 -6.84
C TYR A 45 -2.89 9.37 -7.58
N LYS A 46 -4.09 9.32 -8.11
CA LYS A 46 -4.56 8.08 -8.76
C LYS A 46 -3.70 7.67 -9.95
N LYS A 47 -3.06 8.62 -10.60
CA LYS A 47 -2.19 8.31 -11.72
C LYS A 47 -0.97 7.52 -11.31
N LEU A 48 -0.63 7.52 -10.03
CA LEU A 48 0.54 6.79 -9.54
C LEU A 48 0.20 5.34 -9.19
N LEU A 49 -1.07 4.95 -9.27
CA LEU A 49 -1.48 3.60 -8.94
C LEU A 49 -1.32 2.70 -10.16
N ILE A 50 -0.56 1.63 -10.00
CA ILE A 50 -0.33 0.67 -11.07
C ILE A 50 -0.58 -0.71 -10.51
N GLU A 51 -1.45 -1.49 -11.15
CA GLU A 51 -1.72 -2.86 -10.70
C GLU A 51 -0.43 -3.66 -10.71
N LYS A 52 -0.24 -4.45 -9.68
CA LYS A 52 0.92 -5.31 -9.49
C LYS A 52 2.16 -4.56 -9.04
N ALA A 53 2.10 -3.23 -8.95
CA ALA A 53 3.24 -2.47 -8.45
C ALA A 53 3.24 -2.45 -6.93
N SER A 54 4.36 -2.12 -6.36
CA SER A 54 4.51 -2.02 -4.91
C SER A 54 4.01 -0.69 -4.40
N ILE A 55 3.56 -0.68 -3.16
CA ILE A 55 3.17 0.53 -2.49
C ILE A 55 3.51 0.35 -1.01
N LEU A 56 3.96 1.41 -0.34
CA LEU A 56 4.24 1.31 1.08
C LEU A 56 3.08 1.88 1.86
N ILE A 57 2.57 1.10 2.79
CA ILE A 57 1.47 1.50 3.65
C ILE A 57 2.01 1.44 5.07
N ASN A 58 2.12 2.58 5.73
CA ASN A 58 2.73 2.71 7.04
C ASN A 58 4.10 2.02 7.08
N GLY A 59 4.85 2.17 5.98
CA GLY A 59 6.19 1.60 5.89
C GLY A 59 6.25 0.12 5.50
N VAL A 60 5.12 -0.53 5.30
CA VAL A 60 5.08 -1.93 4.89
C VAL A 60 4.92 -1.99 3.38
N SER A 61 5.82 -2.70 2.70
CA SER A 61 5.77 -2.82 1.25
C SER A 61 4.75 -3.89 0.86
N LEU A 62 3.76 -3.50 0.09
CA LEU A 62 2.68 -4.39 -0.33
C LEU A 62 2.46 -4.24 -1.83
N THR A 63 1.72 -5.16 -2.41
CA THR A 63 1.45 -5.14 -3.85
C THR A 63 0.00 -4.73 -4.10
N ILE A 64 -0.20 -3.81 -5.01
CA ILE A 64 -1.53 -3.40 -5.41
C ILE A 64 -2.15 -4.53 -6.22
N SER A 65 -3.23 -5.11 -5.73
CA SER A 65 -3.84 -6.22 -6.44
C SER A 65 -4.86 -5.76 -7.45
N LYS A 66 -5.47 -4.60 -7.23
CA LYS A 66 -6.50 -4.11 -8.13
C LYS A 66 -6.65 -2.61 -7.95
N ILE A 67 -6.92 -1.88 -9.01
CA ILE A 67 -7.22 -0.46 -8.95
C ILE A 67 -8.73 -0.32 -8.97
N THR A 68 -9.27 0.47 -8.06
CA THR A 68 -10.71 0.64 -7.93
C THR A 68 -11.11 2.09 -8.16
N LYS A 69 -12.39 2.36 -8.19
CA LYS A 69 -12.87 3.68 -8.39
C LYS A 69 -12.41 4.61 -7.28
N LYS A 70 -12.38 4.14 -6.05
CA LYS A 70 -11.98 4.94 -4.90
C LYS A 70 -10.47 4.99 -4.70
N GLY A 71 -9.76 4.00 -5.17
CA GLY A 71 -8.32 3.93 -5.00
C GLY A 71 -7.78 2.56 -5.40
N PHE A 72 -7.49 1.71 -4.43
CA PHE A 72 -6.88 0.42 -4.74
C PHE A 72 -7.17 -0.63 -3.68
N GLU A 73 -6.97 -1.88 -4.04
CA GLU A 73 -7.12 -3.00 -3.13
C GLU A 73 -5.79 -3.70 -2.94
N ILE A 74 -5.59 -4.17 -1.71
CA ILE A 74 -4.46 -5.01 -1.35
C ILE A 74 -5.03 -6.32 -0.81
N TRP A 75 -4.47 -7.43 -1.28
CA TRP A 75 -4.88 -8.75 -0.79
C TRP A 75 -3.83 -9.19 0.21
N LEU A 76 -4.22 -9.36 1.48
CA LEU A 76 -3.30 -9.72 2.54
C LEU A 76 -3.46 -11.18 2.90
N ILE A 77 -2.41 -11.97 2.64
CA ILE A 77 -2.42 -13.38 2.98
C ILE A 77 -2.13 -13.54 4.48
N PRO A 78 -2.46 -14.68 5.07
CA PRO A 78 -2.29 -14.87 6.50
C PRO A 78 -0.89 -14.60 7.03
N HIS A 79 0.12 -14.97 6.27
CA HIS A 79 1.51 -14.76 6.70
C HIS A 79 1.79 -13.27 6.89
N THR A 80 1.35 -12.44 5.95
CA THR A 80 1.55 -11.01 6.05
C THR A 80 0.73 -10.43 7.20
N LEU A 81 -0.48 -10.94 7.40
CA LEU A 81 -1.32 -10.48 8.51
C LEU A 81 -0.67 -10.77 9.85
N LYS A 82 0.08 -11.87 9.95
CA LYS A 82 0.74 -12.20 11.18
C LYS A 82 1.95 -11.34 11.45
N LEU A 83 2.65 -10.94 10.41
CA LEU A 83 3.89 -10.20 10.55
C LEU A 83 3.70 -8.70 10.65
N THR A 84 2.51 -8.19 10.45
CA THR A 84 2.28 -6.76 10.44
C THR A 84 1.12 -6.42 11.36
N ASN A 85 0.87 -5.13 11.56
CA ASN A 85 -0.25 -4.71 12.36
C ASN A 85 -1.51 -4.55 11.51
N LEU A 86 -1.44 -4.99 10.26
CA LEU A 86 -2.54 -4.77 9.34
C LEU A 86 -3.77 -5.61 9.66
N SER A 87 -3.61 -6.68 10.45
CA SER A 87 -4.75 -7.47 10.87
C SER A 87 -5.70 -6.69 11.79
N ASN A 88 -5.20 -5.63 12.41
CA ASN A 88 -6.01 -4.83 13.33
C ASN A 88 -6.59 -3.59 12.68
N ILE A 89 -6.36 -3.41 11.40
CA ILE A 89 -6.89 -2.26 10.71
C ILE A 89 -8.40 -2.33 10.61
N LYS A 90 -9.06 -1.21 10.74
CA LYS A 90 -10.50 -1.11 10.66
C LYS A 90 -10.90 -0.08 9.62
N ILE A 91 -12.14 -0.12 9.20
CA ILE A 91 -12.67 0.86 8.26
C ILE A 91 -12.50 2.25 8.87
N ASN A 92 -12.12 3.19 8.06
CA ASN A 92 -11.82 4.58 8.42
C ASN A 92 -10.47 4.79 9.06
N THR A 93 -9.67 3.73 9.21
CA THR A 93 -8.28 3.90 9.66
C THR A 93 -7.53 4.68 8.59
N VAL A 94 -6.76 5.67 9.02
CA VAL A 94 -5.95 6.48 8.10
C VAL A 94 -4.53 5.94 8.14
N VAL A 95 -3.95 5.75 6.98
CA VAL A 95 -2.59 5.20 6.85
C VAL A 95 -1.75 6.14 6.01
N ASN A 96 -0.44 6.05 6.17
CA ASN A 96 0.50 6.80 5.36
C ASN A 96 0.82 6.00 4.11
N ILE A 97 0.84 6.65 2.98
CA ILE A 97 1.12 6.02 1.69
C ILE A 97 2.37 6.60 1.07
N GLU A 98 3.23 5.72 0.59
CA GLU A 98 4.38 6.14 -0.19
C GLU A 98 4.34 5.34 -1.48
N PHE A 99 4.29 6.00 -2.62
CA PHE A 99 4.22 5.31 -3.90
C PHE A 99 5.60 4.81 -4.33
N ASP A 100 5.61 3.73 -5.09
CA ASP A 100 6.83 3.19 -5.60
C ASP A 100 7.53 4.26 -6.43
N ILE A 101 8.84 4.37 -6.29
CA ILE A 101 9.58 5.36 -7.02
C ILE A 101 9.49 5.09 -8.52
N LEU A 102 9.37 3.83 -8.91
CA LEU A 102 9.24 3.48 -10.31
C LEU A 102 7.92 4.02 -10.86
N SER A 103 6.85 3.98 -10.07
CA SER A 103 5.57 4.51 -10.48
C SER A 103 5.67 6.01 -10.72
N LYS A 104 6.45 6.70 -9.89
CA LYS A 104 6.63 8.13 -10.04
C LYS A 104 7.37 8.45 -11.32
N TYR A 105 8.36 7.63 -11.66
CA TYR A 105 9.09 7.84 -12.89
C TYR A 105 8.20 7.62 -14.10
N ILE A 106 7.43 6.57 -14.10
CA ILE A 106 6.55 6.27 -15.22
C ILE A 106 5.56 7.40 -15.42
N LYS A 107 5.00 7.91 -14.34
CA LYS A 107 4.06 8.99 -14.45
C LYS A 107 4.71 10.23 -15.09
N ASN A 108 5.89 10.58 -14.64
CA ASN A 108 6.57 11.74 -15.17
C ASN A 108 6.92 11.58 -16.64
N TYR A 109 7.29 10.37 -17.02
CA TYR A 109 7.70 10.11 -18.38
C TYR A 109 6.51 10.16 -19.33
N LEU A 110 5.36 9.70 -18.88
CA LEU A 110 4.20 9.64 -19.73
C LEU A 110 3.36 10.93 -19.72
N SER A 111 3.55 11.75 -18.74
CA SER A 111 2.78 12.99 -18.70
C SER A 111 3.55 14.12 -19.39
#